data_795c299dc1690403ddef0af04b05e5c6
#
_entry.id   795c299dc1690403ddef0af04b05e5c6
#
_cell.length_a   1.000
_cell.length_b   1.000
_cell.length_c   1.000
_cell.angle_alpha   90.00
_cell.angle_beta   90.00
_cell.angle_gamma   90.00
#
_symmetry.space_group_name_H-M   'P 1'
#
loop_
_entity.id
_entity.type
_entity.pdbx_description
1 polymer ?
#
loop_
_entity_poly.entity_id
_entity_poly.type
_entity_poly.pdbx_seq_one_letter_code
_entity_poly.pdbx_strand_id
1 'polypeptide(L)'
;MKDYFEYRKKNDSTDEEILEAVERACDFMEQAYEAGFYPKLSITRDWSEHNPDITGEFAKPRVYRWYLTRELKKLIKLGAHIKVYRSREAIPLNEPQLLDFLDEDEMDFTMKKLFLFRPERIDISLDRLEHYTGTRAEDFQRYILYTNYDMHVEVFKNKYPDCVQPSRDGVQMPAYHHKLNDNLGISLVNIGVGPSNAKTCTDHIAVLRPDAMIMVGHCGGLRNHQEIGDFVLASGYMRADNVLDDDMPLSVPIIPNYTLNIFLKQILEKHEMNYRIGTVYTTANRNWEFSKKRSVNEIHVSRSIAIDMESATVATNGFRYRIPNATLLCVSDKPLHGKPKLSGAAQTFYQNSKEKHLEMVIEAIELSKSQNPQGLPNSSIRASNEPLMGGSHL
;
A
#
# COMPACT_ATOMS: atom_id res chain seq x y z
N MET A 1 26.14 -4.68 -31.82
CA MET A 1 25.05 -4.73 -30.83
C MET A 1 24.33 -3.39 -30.94
N LYS A 2 23.01 -3.34 -30.99
CA LYS A 2 22.32 -2.03 -30.98
C LYS A 2 22.65 -1.34 -29.65
N ASP A 3 22.95 -0.05 -29.70
CA ASP A 3 23.30 0.72 -28.49
C ASP A 3 22.11 1.04 -27.61
N TYR A 4 20.93 0.56 -27.98
CA TYR A 4 19.67 0.74 -27.24
C TYR A 4 18.68 -0.36 -27.57
N PHE A 5 17.73 -0.58 -26.67
CA PHE A 5 16.51 -1.35 -26.85
C PHE A 5 15.31 -0.41 -26.81
N GLU A 6 14.32 -0.62 -27.68
CA GLU A 6 13.05 0.12 -27.63
C GLU A 6 11.87 -0.78 -27.96
N TYR A 7 10.74 -0.48 -27.35
CA TYR A 7 9.49 -1.17 -27.60
C TYR A 7 8.28 -0.22 -27.42
N ARG A 8 7.34 -0.32 -28.35
CA ARG A 8 6.04 0.33 -28.30
C ARG A 8 4.97 -0.70 -28.66
N LYS A 9 3.93 -0.75 -27.84
CA LYS A 9 2.79 -1.63 -28.08
C LYS A 9 2.13 -1.32 -29.42
N LYS A 10 1.84 -2.36 -30.22
CA LYS A 10 0.98 -2.31 -31.39
C LYS A 10 -0.46 -2.62 -30.97
N ASN A 11 -1.44 -2.28 -31.82
CA ASN A 11 -2.86 -2.50 -31.51
C ASN A 11 -3.22 -3.98 -31.28
N ASP A 12 -2.49 -4.88 -31.91
CA ASP A 12 -2.66 -6.34 -31.87
C ASP A 12 -1.67 -7.06 -30.94
N SER A 13 -0.85 -6.33 -30.18
CA SER A 13 0.13 -6.94 -29.29
C SER A 13 -0.53 -7.75 -28.19
N THR A 14 -0.10 -8.99 -28.04
CA THR A 14 -0.53 -9.91 -26.97
C THR A 14 0.16 -9.60 -25.65
N ASP A 15 -0.36 -10.12 -24.55
CA ASP A 15 0.27 -10.03 -23.22
C ASP A 15 1.62 -10.74 -23.16
N GLU A 16 1.80 -11.81 -23.94
CA GLU A 16 3.06 -12.57 -24.06
C GLU A 16 4.12 -11.74 -24.78
N GLU A 17 3.76 -11.09 -25.89
CA GLU A 17 4.69 -10.23 -26.62
C GLU A 17 5.13 -9.01 -25.79
N ILE A 18 4.21 -8.45 -24.99
CA ILE A 18 4.54 -7.36 -24.05
C ILE A 18 5.52 -7.87 -22.98
N LEU A 19 5.26 -9.05 -22.41
CA LEU A 19 6.13 -9.63 -21.39
C LEU A 19 7.53 -9.91 -21.95
N GLU A 20 7.63 -10.55 -23.14
CA GLU A 20 8.91 -10.81 -23.81
C GLU A 20 9.68 -9.51 -24.08
N ALA A 21 8.99 -8.46 -24.52
CA ALA A 21 9.62 -7.15 -24.74
C ALA A 21 10.17 -6.55 -23.45
N VAL A 22 9.42 -6.68 -22.34
CA VAL A 22 9.87 -6.20 -21.02
C VAL A 22 11.06 -7.00 -20.51
N GLU A 23 11.05 -8.32 -20.67
CA GLU A 23 12.19 -9.16 -20.27
C GLU A 23 13.46 -8.79 -21.06
N ARG A 24 13.35 -8.58 -22.36
CA ARG A 24 14.46 -8.09 -23.19
C ARG A 24 14.98 -6.72 -22.77
N ALA A 25 14.07 -5.82 -22.33
CA ALA A 25 14.47 -4.52 -21.78
C ALA A 25 15.27 -4.70 -20.47
N CYS A 26 14.81 -5.59 -19.58
CA CYS A 26 15.53 -5.91 -18.34
C CYS A 26 16.90 -6.56 -18.62
N ASP A 27 16.97 -7.50 -19.57
CA ASP A 27 18.25 -8.12 -19.97
C ASP A 27 19.24 -7.07 -20.48
N PHE A 28 18.77 -6.12 -21.27
CA PHE A 28 19.61 -5.03 -21.77
C PHE A 28 20.14 -4.15 -20.62
N MET A 29 19.28 -3.84 -19.63
CA MET A 29 19.66 -3.07 -18.46
C MET A 29 20.71 -3.79 -17.60
N GLU A 30 20.54 -5.09 -17.39
CA GLU A 30 21.51 -5.90 -16.66
C GLU A 30 22.86 -5.98 -17.40
N GLN A 31 22.84 -6.22 -18.69
CA GLN A 31 24.06 -6.26 -19.52
C GLN A 31 24.80 -4.92 -19.55
N ALA A 32 24.08 -3.80 -19.60
CA ALA A 32 24.71 -2.49 -19.54
C ALA A 32 25.41 -2.28 -18.19
N TYR A 33 24.77 -2.69 -17.10
CA TYR A 33 25.30 -2.57 -15.75
C TYR A 33 26.51 -3.50 -15.53
N GLU A 34 26.45 -4.74 -15.98
CA GLU A 34 27.57 -5.69 -15.94
C GLU A 34 28.76 -5.23 -16.78
N ALA A 35 28.50 -4.46 -17.83
CA ALA A 35 29.54 -3.83 -18.64
C ALA A 35 30.16 -2.56 -18.01
N GLY A 36 29.75 -2.21 -16.78
CA GLY A 36 30.29 -1.06 -16.03
C GLY A 36 29.65 0.29 -16.37
N PHE A 37 28.41 0.29 -16.89
CA PHE A 37 27.68 1.52 -17.22
C PHE A 37 26.29 1.51 -16.59
N TYR A 38 25.83 2.67 -16.16
CA TYR A 38 24.43 2.77 -15.73
C TYR A 38 23.47 2.55 -16.90
N PRO A 39 22.45 1.71 -16.76
CA PRO A 39 21.35 1.68 -17.70
C PRO A 39 20.53 2.96 -17.54
N LYS A 40 20.12 3.54 -18.65
CA LYS A 40 19.23 4.68 -18.70
C LYS A 40 17.90 4.29 -19.32
N LEU A 41 16.84 4.45 -18.53
CA LEU A 41 15.48 4.16 -18.94
C LEU A 41 14.78 5.46 -19.35
N SER A 42 14.06 5.42 -20.45
CA SER A 42 13.17 6.51 -20.90
C SER A 42 11.81 5.94 -21.24
N ILE A 43 10.76 6.52 -20.69
CA ILE A 43 9.37 6.14 -20.92
C ILE A 43 8.61 7.35 -21.40
N THR A 44 7.97 7.25 -22.57
CA THR A 44 7.21 8.32 -23.20
C THR A 44 5.82 7.83 -23.56
N ARG A 45 4.88 8.76 -23.69
CA ARG A 45 3.57 8.53 -24.29
C ARG A 45 3.46 9.35 -25.59
N ASP A 46 2.48 9.06 -26.44
CA ASP A 46 2.37 9.64 -27.76
C ASP A 46 2.46 11.17 -27.82
N TRP A 47 1.88 11.84 -26.81
CA TRP A 47 1.91 13.29 -26.69
C TRP A 47 3.21 13.87 -26.12
N SER A 48 4.09 13.02 -25.58
CA SER A 48 5.34 13.42 -24.90
C SER A 48 6.59 12.87 -25.60
N GLU A 49 6.53 12.53 -26.87
CA GLU A 49 7.59 11.81 -27.59
C GLU A 49 8.96 12.51 -27.51
N HIS A 50 8.99 13.83 -27.51
CA HIS A 50 10.22 14.62 -27.40
C HIS A 50 10.61 14.97 -25.96
N ASN A 51 9.71 14.77 -25.00
CA ASN A 51 9.93 15.02 -23.59
C ASN A 51 9.43 13.83 -22.76
N PRO A 52 10.29 12.87 -22.43
CA PRO A 52 9.86 11.65 -21.76
C PRO A 52 9.23 11.94 -20.39
N ASP A 53 8.13 11.23 -20.11
CA ASP A 53 7.45 11.32 -18.83
C ASP A 53 8.30 10.80 -17.67
N ILE A 54 9.12 9.79 -17.96
CA ILE A 54 10.04 9.16 -17.02
C ILE A 54 11.37 8.98 -17.73
N THR A 55 12.43 9.51 -17.16
CA THR A 55 13.79 9.28 -17.67
C THR A 55 14.77 9.30 -16.50
N GLY A 56 15.83 8.55 -16.58
CA GLY A 56 16.90 8.56 -15.59
C GLY A 56 17.74 7.30 -15.63
N GLU A 57 18.83 7.35 -14.91
CA GLU A 57 19.79 6.29 -14.71
C GLU A 57 19.56 5.61 -13.38
N PHE A 58 19.92 4.35 -13.26
CA PHE A 58 19.77 3.61 -12.00
C PHE A 58 20.79 2.47 -11.87
N ALA A 59 21.03 2.08 -10.62
CA ALA A 59 21.97 1.02 -10.26
C ALA A 59 21.25 -0.33 -10.05
N LYS A 60 22.03 -1.42 -10.05
CA LYS A 60 21.60 -2.77 -9.65
C LYS A 60 20.30 -3.27 -10.28
N PRO A 61 20.10 -3.21 -11.61
CA PRO A 61 18.83 -3.54 -12.27
C PRO A 61 18.34 -4.96 -11.97
N ARG A 62 19.25 -5.89 -11.71
CA ARG A 62 18.93 -7.29 -11.42
C ARG A 62 18.17 -7.48 -10.11
N VAL A 63 18.44 -6.63 -9.10
CA VAL A 63 17.85 -6.75 -7.76
C VAL A 63 16.34 -6.56 -7.79
N TYR A 64 15.84 -5.66 -8.64
CA TYR A 64 14.41 -5.36 -8.73
C TYR A 64 13.81 -5.63 -10.11
N ARG A 65 14.42 -6.59 -10.85
CA ARG A 65 13.90 -7.04 -12.16
C ARG A 65 12.40 -7.36 -12.12
N TRP A 66 11.94 -8.09 -11.10
CA TRP A 66 10.53 -8.42 -10.88
C TRP A 66 9.64 -7.17 -10.78
N TYR A 67 10.12 -6.12 -10.09
CA TYR A 67 9.40 -4.86 -9.96
C TYR A 67 9.33 -4.13 -11.31
N LEU A 68 10.45 -4.02 -12.02
CA LEU A 68 10.51 -3.42 -13.35
C LEU A 68 9.60 -4.16 -14.32
N THR A 69 9.63 -5.50 -14.33
CA THR A 69 8.76 -6.32 -15.18
C THR A 69 7.29 -5.97 -14.96
N ARG A 70 6.86 -5.85 -13.72
CA ARG A 70 5.49 -5.49 -13.37
C ARG A 70 5.13 -4.07 -13.82
N GLU A 71 5.94 -3.09 -13.47
CA GLU A 71 5.63 -1.69 -13.74
C GLU A 71 5.73 -1.35 -15.23
N LEU A 72 6.75 -1.84 -15.93
CA LEU A 72 6.89 -1.64 -17.37
C LEU A 72 5.76 -2.31 -18.15
N LYS A 73 5.36 -3.53 -17.79
CA LYS A 73 4.20 -4.21 -18.38
C LYS A 73 2.92 -3.36 -18.22
N LYS A 74 2.70 -2.81 -17.03
CA LYS A 74 1.56 -1.92 -16.76
C LYS A 74 1.60 -0.67 -17.63
N LEU A 75 2.74 0.01 -17.69
CA LEU A 75 2.91 1.24 -18.47
C LEU A 75 2.74 1.00 -19.98
N ILE A 76 3.30 -0.09 -20.52
CA ILE A 76 3.14 -0.46 -21.93
C ILE A 76 1.68 -0.76 -22.25
N LYS A 77 0.96 -1.45 -21.39
CA LYS A 77 -0.48 -1.69 -21.56
C LYS A 77 -1.29 -0.37 -21.63
N LEU A 78 -0.83 0.66 -20.93
CA LEU A 78 -1.40 2.01 -20.96
C LEU A 78 -0.91 2.86 -22.13
N GLY A 79 -0.18 2.29 -23.09
CA GLY A 79 0.28 2.94 -24.31
C GLY A 79 1.65 3.60 -24.21
N ALA A 80 2.42 3.32 -23.16
CA ALA A 80 3.77 3.88 -23.05
C ALA A 80 4.75 3.23 -24.05
N HIS A 81 5.66 4.05 -24.57
CA HIS A 81 6.84 3.65 -25.32
C HIS A 81 8.03 3.59 -24.37
N ILE A 82 8.70 2.47 -24.29
CA ILE A 82 9.91 2.29 -23.48
C ILE A 82 11.15 2.28 -24.37
N LYS A 83 12.20 2.95 -23.90
CA LYS A 83 13.52 2.94 -24.50
C LYS A 83 14.58 2.80 -23.41
N VAL A 84 15.49 1.87 -23.61
CA VAL A 84 16.60 1.62 -22.68
C VAL A 84 17.89 1.74 -23.45
N TYR A 85 18.85 2.48 -22.92
CA TYR A 85 20.17 2.62 -23.51
C TYR A 85 21.24 2.70 -22.43
N ARG A 86 22.47 2.45 -22.83
CA ARG A 86 23.62 2.57 -21.94
C ARG A 86 23.96 4.04 -21.72
N SER A 87 24.08 4.46 -20.47
CA SER A 87 24.56 5.78 -20.13
C SER A 87 25.98 6.02 -20.67
N ARG A 88 26.33 7.29 -20.81
CA ARG A 88 27.72 7.69 -21.11
C ARG A 88 28.61 7.67 -19.87
N GLU A 89 27.99 7.62 -18.70
CA GLU A 89 28.71 7.61 -17.42
C GLU A 89 29.01 6.16 -17.01
N ALA A 90 30.29 5.91 -16.76
CA ALA A 90 30.73 4.65 -16.18
C ALA A 90 30.41 4.61 -14.69
N ILE A 91 30.15 3.41 -14.17
CA ILE A 91 29.95 3.18 -12.74
C ILE A 91 31.26 3.48 -12.01
N PRO A 92 31.27 4.33 -10.96
CA PRO A 92 32.46 4.58 -10.18
C PRO A 92 33.06 3.31 -9.58
N LEU A 93 34.38 3.22 -9.53
CA LEU A 93 35.08 2.08 -8.91
C LEU A 93 34.89 2.02 -7.38
N ASN A 94 34.60 3.15 -6.76
CA ASN A 94 34.30 3.22 -5.33
C ASN A 94 32.79 3.17 -5.16
N GLU A 95 32.27 2.12 -4.53
CA GLU A 95 30.87 2.11 -4.12
C GLU A 95 30.64 3.16 -3.05
N PRO A 96 29.75 4.13 -3.29
CA PRO A 96 29.30 5.05 -2.23
C PRO A 96 28.69 4.25 -1.08
N GLN A 97 28.76 4.76 0.13
CA GLN A 97 28.13 4.11 1.27
C GLN A 97 26.63 4.05 1.07
N LEU A 98 26.00 2.91 1.41
CA LEU A 98 24.59 2.67 1.20
C LEU A 98 23.69 3.78 1.79
N LEU A 99 24.11 4.39 2.90
CA LEU A 99 23.39 5.47 3.56
C LEU A 99 23.32 6.75 2.73
N ASP A 100 24.30 7.00 1.87
CA ASP A 100 24.34 8.20 1.01
C ASP A 100 23.24 8.18 -0.06
N PHE A 101 22.66 7.00 -0.31
CA PHE A 101 21.59 6.80 -1.29
C PHE A 101 20.18 6.76 -0.69
N LEU A 102 20.02 6.90 0.60
CA LEU A 102 18.71 6.90 1.24
C LEU A 102 18.02 8.27 1.20
N ASP A 103 18.78 9.33 0.85
CA ASP A 103 18.21 10.65 0.66
C ASP A 103 17.41 10.72 -0.65
N GLU A 104 16.10 10.80 -0.51
CA GLU A 104 15.15 10.80 -1.65
C GLU A 104 15.13 12.15 -2.37
N ASP A 105 15.63 13.22 -1.77
CA ASP A 105 15.60 14.57 -2.34
C ASP A 105 16.56 14.70 -3.54
N GLU A 106 17.62 13.90 -3.58
CA GLU A 106 18.55 13.87 -4.70
C GLU A 106 18.09 13.04 -5.91
N MET A 107 17.02 12.25 -5.79
CA MET A 107 16.56 11.45 -6.92
C MET A 107 15.95 12.32 -8.01
N ASP A 108 16.33 12.03 -9.27
CA ASP A 108 15.75 12.70 -10.43
C ASP A 108 14.23 12.68 -10.38
N PHE A 109 13.62 13.83 -10.58
CA PHE A 109 12.19 14.06 -10.46
C PHE A 109 11.37 13.14 -11.37
N THR A 110 11.86 12.86 -12.59
CA THR A 110 11.16 12.01 -13.55
C THR A 110 11.21 10.55 -13.17
N MET A 111 12.29 10.08 -12.54
CA MET A 111 12.42 8.71 -12.04
C MET A 111 11.51 8.44 -10.84
N LYS A 112 11.20 9.44 -10.03
CA LYS A 112 10.21 9.32 -8.93
C LYS A 112 8.83 8.88 -9.42
N LYS A 113 8.49 9.09 -10.69
CA LYS A 113 7.24 8.59 -11.28
C LYS A 113 7.22 7.06 -11.39
N LEU A 114 8.35 6.44 -11.62
CA LEU A 114 8.47 4.98 -11.70
C LEU A 114 8.77 4.37 -10.35
N PHE A 115 9.82 4.82 -9.70
CA PHE A 115 10.28 4.20 -8.47
C PHE A 115 9.68 4.80 -7.22
N LEU A 116 9.25 6.04 -7.16
CA LEU A 116 8.86 6.75 -5.94
C LEU A 116 9.96 6.79 -4.86
N PHE A 117 10.82 5.79 -4.86
CA PHE A 117 11.91 5.53 -3.93
C PHE A 117 13.19 5.24 -4.70
N ARG A 118 14.33 5.53 -4.09
CA ARG A 118 15.61 5.12 -4.64
C ARG A 118 15.72 3.60 -4.71
N PRO A 119 16.42 3.07 -5.71
CA PRO A 119 16.64 1.62 -5.86
C PRO A 119 17.21 0.96 -4.61
N GLU A 120 18.13 1.62 -3.92
CA GLU A 120 18.77 1.13 -2.70
C GLU A 120 17.76 0.98 -1.55
N ARG A 121 16.83 1.93 -1.42
CA ARG A 121 15.75 1.82 -0.45
C ARG A 121 14.79 0.69 -0.81
N ILE A 122 14.51 0.47 -2.09
CA ILE A 122 13.69 -0.66 -2.53
C ILE A 122 14.37 -1.96 -2.12
N ASP A 123 15.66 -2.13 -2.38
CA ASP A 123 16.44 -3.32 -2.03
C ASP A 123 16.36 -3.64 -0.53
N ILE A 124 16.66 -2.64 0.32
CA ILE A 124 16.54 -2.77 1.78
C ILE A 124 15.10 -3.12 2.19
N SER A 125 14.11 -2.49 1.57
CA SER A 125 12.71 -2.74 1.93
C SER A 125 12.26 -4.15 1.56
N LEU A 126 12.74 -4.70 0.45
CA LEU A 126 12.43 -6.07 0.02
C LEU A 126 13.02 -7.10 0.99
N ASP A 127 14.29 -6.92 1.38
CA ASP A 127 14.95 -7.79 2.36
C ASP A 127 14.21 -7.77 3.71
N ARG A 128 13.92 -6.58 4.22
CA ARG A 128 13.18 -6.42 5.48
C ARG A 128 11.75 -6.96 5.39
N LEU A 129 11.10 -6.79 4.26
CA LEU A 129 9.75 -7.31 4.05
C LEU A 129 9.72 -8.84 4.15
N GLU A 130 10.67 -9.53 3.50
CA GLU A 130 10.82 -10.98 3.62
C GLU A 130 11.15 -11.38 5.07
N HIS A 131 12.05 -10.65 5.74
CA HIS A 131 12.38 -10.90 7.13
C HIS A 131 11.17 -10.80 8.07
N TYR A 132 10.37 -9.74 7.93
CA TYR A 132 9.23 -9.50 8.84
C TYR A 132 8.00 -10.34 8.51
N THR A 133 7.77 -10.66 7.23
CA THR A 133 6.52 -11.31 6.81
C THR A 133 6.66 -12.81 6.54
N GLY A 134 7.90 -13.29 6.36
CA GLY A 134 8.19 -14.68 6.02
C GLY A 134 7.79 -15.06 4.59
N THR A 135 7.45 -14.09 3.74
CA THR A 135 7.09 -14.29 2.34
C THR A 135 7.90 -13.38 1.44
N ARG A 136 8.09 -13.79 0.19
CA ARG A 136 8.91 -13.04 -0.76
C ARG A 136 8.13 -11.81 -1.25
N ALA A 137 8.84 -10.73 -1.56
CA ALA A 137 8.24 -9.51 -2.07
C ALA A 137 7.45 -9.73 -3.37
N GLU A 138 7.87 -10.64 -4.23
CA GLU A 138 7.20 -11.01 -5.48
C GLU A 138 5.86 -11.76 -5.27
N ASP A 139 5.61 -12.29 -4.07
CA ASP A 139 4.34 -12.94 -3.73
C ASP A 139 3.23 -11.92 -3.42
N PHE A 140 3.62 -10.71 -3.03
CA PHE A 140 2.67 -9.66 -2.70
C PHE A 140 1.81 -9.27 -3.90
N GLN A 141 0.53 -9.11 -3.61
CA GLN A 141 -0.47 -8.73 -4.59
C GLN A 141 -0.75 -7.22 -4.55
N ARG A 142 -1.50 -6.72 -5.51
CA ARG A 142 -1.74 -5.27 -5.66
C ARG A 142 -2.74 -4.69 -4.65
N TYR A 143 -3.52 -5.54 -3.99
CA TYR A 143 -4.47 -5.14 -2.95
C TYR A 143 -4.01 -5.68 -1.61
N ILE A 144 -3.66 -4.78 -0.70
CA ILE A 144 -3.11 -5.12 0.61
C ILE A 144 -4.15 -4.89 1.69
N LEU A 145 -4.44 -5.93 2.46
CA LEU A 145 -5.24 -5.86 3.66
C LEU A 145 -4.32 -5.95 4.88
N TYR A 146 -4.48 -5.04 5.80
CA TYR A 146 -3.81 -5.08 7.10
C TYR A 146 -4.80 -5.50 8.18
N THR A 147 -4.38 -6.41 9.02
CA THR A 147 -5.12 -6.84 10.21
C THR A 147 -4.19 -6.95 11.41
N ASN A 148 -4.76 -6.97 12.59
CA ASN A 148 -4.05 -7.25 13.84
C ASN A 148 -4.66 -8.46 14.58
N TYR A 149 -5.37 -9.33 13.87
CA TYR A 149 -6.08 -10.48 14.44
C TYR A 149 -5.85 -11.76 13.64
N ASP A 150 -5.43 -12.82 14.33
CA ASP A 150 -5.25 -14.15 13.75
C ASP A 150 -6.55 -14.74 13.19
N MET A 151 -7.69 -14.37 13.76
CA MET A 151 -8.98 -14.82 13.25
C MET A 151 -9.26 -14.39 11.80
N HIS A 152 -8.80 -13.21 11.38
CA HIS A 152 -8.89 -12.78 9.98
C HIS A 152 -7.95 -13.61 9.10
N VAL A 153 -6.79 -14.00 9.62
CA VAL A 153 -5.87 -14.91 8.92
C VAL A 153 -6.53 -16.26 8.67
N GLU A 154 -7.19 -16.82 9.68
CA GLU A 154 -7.91 -18.10 9.53
C GLU A 154 -9.04 -18.02 8.50
N VAL A 155 -9.84 -16.95 8.53
CA VAL A 155 -10.90 -16.71 7.54
C VAL A 155 -10.30 -16.60 6.13
N PHE A 156 -9.19 -15.88 5.99
CA PHE A 156 -8.50 -15.73 4.71
C PHE A 156 -7.99 -17.08 4.16
N LYS A 157 -7.34 -17.87 5.01
CA LYS A 157 -6.83 -19.21 4.66
C LYS A 157 -7.97 -20.17 4.28
N ASN A 158 -9.08 -20.13 5.00
CA ASN A 158 -10.25 -20.97 4.69
C ASN A 158 -10.88 -20.55 3.34
N LYS A 159 -10.93 -19.26 3.04
CA LYS A 159 -11.43 -18.75 1.76
C LYS A 159 -10.48 -19.07 0.59
N TYR A 160 -9.19 -19.05 0.83
CA TYR A 160 -8.14 -19.28 -0.14
C TYR A 160 -7.15 -20.35 0.33
N PRO A 161 -7.54 -21.65 0.25
CA PRO A 161 -6.73 -22.75 0.77
C PRO A 161 -5.33 -22.86 0.16
N ASP A 162 -5.20 -22.42 -1.10
CA ASP A 162 -3.93 -22.45 -1.85
C ASP A 162 -3.13 -21.14 -1.71
N CYS A 163 -3.45 -20.26 -0.75
CA CYS A 163 -2.71 -19.03 -0.56
C CYS A 163 -1.27 -19.31 -0.13
N VAL A 164 -0.34 -18.51 -0.63
CA VAL A 164 1.04 -18.51 -0.15
C VAL A 164 1.06 -18.08 1.30
N GLN A 165 1.82 -18.78 2.12
CA GLN A 165 1.93 -18.57 3.58
C GLN A 165 3.39 -18.31 3.96
N PRO A 166 3.65 -17.78 5.17
CA PRO A 166 5.02 -17.60 5.66
C PRO A 166 5.84 -18.89 5.56
N SER A 167 7.08 -18.78 5.14
CA SER A 167 8.02 -19.91 5.00
C SER A 167 8.54 -20.46 6.34
N ARG A 168 8.29 -19.72 7.42
CA ARG A 168 8.72 -20.08 8.81
C ARG A 168 7.71 -19.55 9.82
N ASP A 169 7.63 -20.23 10.95
CA ASP A 169 6.84 -19.78 12.09
C ASP A 169 7.52 -18.63 12.85
N GLY A 170 6.73 -17.89 13.63
CA GLY A 170 7.23 -16.86 14.53
C GLY A 170 7.73 -15.59 13.85
N VAL A 171 7.38 -15.36 12.59
CA VAL A 171 7.62 -14.05 11.93
C VAL A 171 6.76 -12.98 12.57
N GLN A 172 7.28 -11.75 12.62
CA GLN A 172 6.66 -10.66 13.36
C GLN A 172 5.33 -10.18 12.75
N MET A 173 5.24 -10.17 11.42
CA MET A 173 4.10 -9.65 10.65
C MET A 173 3.75 -10.60 9.50
N PRO A 174 3.24 -11.82 9.80
CA PRO A 174 3.03 -12.84 8.79
C PRO A 174 2.10 -12.37 7.68
N ALA A 175 2.48 -12.65 6.42
CA ALA A 175 1.71 -12.30 5.24
C ALA A 175 1.19 -13.55 4.53
N TYR A 176 0.01 -13.43 3.92
CA TYR A 176 -0.70 -14.48 3.20
C TYR A 176 -1.17 -13.93 1.85
N HIS A 177 -0.97 -14.67 0.76
CA HIS A 177 -1.20 -14.14 -0.57
C HIS A 177 -2.11 -15.06 -1.40
N HIS A 178 -3.28 -14.57 -1.75
CA HIS A 178 -4.10 -15.14 -2.81
C HIS A 178 -3.62 -14.58 -4.14
N LYS A 179 -2.80 -15.36 -4.85
CA LYS A 179 -2.13 -14.92 -6.08
C LYS A 179 -3.05 -15.04 -7.28
N LEU A 180 -3.13 -13.97 -8.06
CA LEU A 180 -3.77 -13.94 -9.37
C LEU A 180 -2.78 -13.38 -10.41
N ASN A 181 -3.10 -13.61 -11.69
CA ASN A 181 -2.32 -13.06 -12.80
C ASN A 181 -2.18 -11.54 -12.66
N ASP A 182 -1.04 -11.00 -13.11
CA ASP A 182 -0.68 -9.59 -13.02
C ASP A 182 -0.68 -9.04 -11.57
N ASN A 183 -0.51 -9.91 -10.58
CA ASN A 183 -0.58 -9.60 -9.15
C ASN A 183 -1.91 -8.95 -8.73
N LEU A 184 -3.00 -9.21 -9.45
CA LEU A 184 -4.34 -8.66 -9.17
C LEU A 184 -5.07 -9.35 -8.01
N GLY A 185 -4.38 -10.24 -7.30
CA GLY A 185 -4.86 -10.89 -6.10
C GLY A 185 -4.87 -9.99 -4.87
N ILE A 186 -4.95 -10.61 -3.71
CA ILE A 186 -5.03 -9.97 -2.40
C ILE A 186 -3.92 -10.51 -1.50
N SER A 187 -3.23 -9.62 -0.80
CA SER A 187 -2.32 -9.96 0.30
C SER A 187 -2.93 -9.53 1.63
N LEU A 188 -3.02 -10.42 2.58
CA LEU A 188 -3.39 -10.13 3.97
C LEU A 188 -2.13 -10.14 4.82
N VAL A 189 -1.88 -9.09 5.57
CA VAL A 189 -0.74 -8.98 6.49
C VAL A 189 -1.25 -8.78 7.91
N ASN A 190 -0.88 -9.68 8.82
CA ASN A 190 -1.11 -9.49 10.24
C ASN A 190 0.03 -8.65 10.83
N ILE A 191 -0.21 -7.35 10.97
CA ILE A 191 0.79 -6.39 11.46
C ILE A 191 0.95 -6.38 12.98
N GLY A 192 0.17 -7.20 13.70
CA GLY A 192 0.09 -7.10 15.15
C GLY A 192 -0.55 -5.79 15.61
N VAL A 193 -0.31 -5.41 16.87
CA VAL A 193 -0.94 -4.24 17.48
C VAL A 193 0.08 -3.10 17.62
N GLY A 194 -0.36 -1.92 17.21
CA GLY A 194 0.33 -0.65 17.46
C GLY A 194 0.86 0.07 16.21
N PRO A 195 0.98 1.39 16.30
CA PRO A 195 1.32 2.24 15.16
C PRO A 195 2.75 2.03 14.66
N SER A 196 3.69 1.63 15.52
CA SER A 196 5.07 1.37 15.11
C SER A 196 5.17 0.19 14.14
N ASN A 197 4.41 -0.89 14.40
CA ASN A 197 4.33 -2.02 13.47
C ASN A 197 3.63 -1.62 12.16
N ALA A 198 2.52 -0.88 12.27
CA ALA A 198 1.81 -0.36 11.12
C ALA A 198 2.73 0.52 10.23
N LYS A 199 3.54 1.41 10.85
CA LYS A 199 4.52 2.22 10.12
C LYS A 199 5.55 1.35 9.43
N THR A 200 6.21 0.46 10.16
CA THR A 200 7.26 -0.42 9.62
C THR A 200 6.74 -1.21 8.42
N CYS A 201 5.58 -1.85 8.55
CA CYS A 201 5.02 -2.66 7.48
C CYS A 201 4.64 -1.83 6.26
N THR A 202 3.96 -0.70 6.46
CA THR A 202 3.50 0.15 5.36
C THR A 202 4.65 0.88 4.66
N ASP A 203 5.72 1.26 5.37
CA ASP A 203 6.94 1.84 4.78
C ASP A 203 7.59 0.85 3.79
N HIS A 204 7.66 -0.43 4.14
CA HIS A 204 8.26 -1.44 3.26
C HIS A 204 7.32 -1.89 2.14
N ILE A 205 6.03 -2.08 2.41
CA ILE A 205 5.06 -2.45 1.37
C ILE A 205 4.86 -1.34 0.34
N ALA A 206 5.04 -0.08 0.73
CA ALA A 206 4.88 1.05 -0.19
C ALA A 206 5.80 0.97 -1.42
N VAL A 207 7.00 0.38 -1.31
CA VAL A 207 7.91 0.22 -2.45
C VAL A 207 7.35 -0.72 -3.53
N LEU A 208 6.40 -1.58 -3.16
CA LEU A 208 5.70 -2.46 -4.10
C LEU A 208 4.60 -1.74 -4.89
N ARG A 209 4.28 -0.50 -4.53
CA ARG A 209 3.25 0.34 -5.17
C ARG A 209 1.92 -0.40 -5.33
N PRO A 210 1.30 -0.85 -4.24
CA PRO A 210 -0.01 -1.49 -4.32
C PRO A 210 -1.07 -0.53 -4.86
N ASP A 211 -2.14 -1.08 -5.43
CA ASP A 211 -3.27 -0.30 -5.93
C ASP A 211 -4.20 0.15 -4.80
N ALA A 212 -4.20 -0.56 -3.68
CA ALA A 212 -4.91 -0.16 -2.48
C ALA A 212 -4.32 -0.78 -1.21
N MET A 213 -4.46 -0.05 -0.10
CA MET A 213 -4.15 -0.48 1.25
C MET A 213 -5.40 -0.29 2.13
N ILE A 214 -5.88 -1.35 2.77
CA ILE A 214 -7.09 -1.29 3.59
C ILE A 214 -6.80 -1.87 4.97
N MET A 215 -7.03 -1.06 6.00
CA MET A 215 -7.00 -1.54 7.39
C MET A 215 -8.33 -2.22 7.75
N VAL A 216 -8.25 -3.47 8.19
CA VAL A 216 -9.37 -4.32 8.60
C VAL A 216 -9.15 -4.71 10.05
N GLY A 217 -9.79 -4.03 10.97
CA GLY A 217 -9.52 -4.21 12.40
C GLY A 217 -10.76 -4.04 13.26
N HIS A 218 -10.53 -3.98 14.57
CA HIS A 218 -11.57 -3.69 15.55
C HIS A 218 -11.27 -2.39 16.26
N CYS A 219 -12.32 -1.77 16.81
CA CYS A 219 -12.22 -0.50 17.52
C CYS A 219 -13.08 -0.48 18.78
N GLY A 220 -12.74 0.40 19.69
CA GLY A 220 -13.65 0.85 20.73
C GLY A 220 -14.66 1.85 20.14
N GLY A 221 -15.95 1.59 20.30
CA GLY A 221 -17.03 2.51 19.92
C GLY A 221 -17.12 3.68 20.92
N LEU A 222 -17.07 4.91 20.41
CA LEU A 222 -17.03 6.13 21.24
C LEU A 222 -18.37 6.85 21.37
N ARG A 223 -19.41 6.36 20.71
CA ARG A 223 -20.74 6.98 20.72
C ARG A 223 -21.78 6.06 21.34
N ASN A 224 -22.71 6.67 22.07
CA ASN A 224 -23.73 5.92 22.81
C ASN A 224 -24.62 5.08 21.88
N HIS A 225 -24.96 5.61 20.71
CA HIS A 225 -25.85 4.96 19.73
C HIS A 225 -25.19 3.84 18.91
N GLN A 226 -23.88 3.62 19.06
CA GLN A 226 -23.22 2.47 18.44
C GLN A 226 -23.47 1.22 19.28
N GLU A 227 -23.57 0.07 18.61
CA GLU A 227 -23.61 -1.22 19.27
C GLU A 227 -22.36 -2.04 18.93
N ILE A 228 -22.06 -3.03 19.78
CA ILE A 228 -21.00 -3.99 19.51
C ILE A 228 -21.42 -4.79 18.28
N GLY A 229 -20.55 -4.83 17.26
CA GLY A 229 -20.83 -5.42 15.97
C GLY A 229 -21.11 -4.41 14.85
N ASP A 230 -21.39 -3.15 15.20
CA ASP A 230 -21.52 -2.10 14.19
C ASP A 230 -20.19 -1.88 13.45
N PHE A 231 -20.27 -1.60 12.16
CA PHE A 231 -19.11 -1.22 11.38
C PHE A 231 -18.82 0.28 11.46
N VAL A 232 -17.55 0.63 11.37
CA VAL A 232 -17.07 2.01 11.26
C VAL A 232 -16.25 2.14 9.99
N LEU A 233 -16.77 2.88 9.03
CA LEU A 233 -16.07 3.30 7.83
C LEU A 233 -15.43 4.66 8.10
N ALA A 234 -14.10 4.73 8.08
CA ALA A 234 -13.39 5.97 8.35
C ALA A 234 -13.62 7.00 7.26
N SER A 235 -13.91 8.25 7.65
CA SER A 235 -13.95 9.42 6.75
C SER A 235 -12.82 10.41 7.01
N GLY A 236 -12.03 10.19 8.05
CA GLY A 236 -10.87 10.98 8.45
C GLY A 236 -10.25 10.42 9.71
N TYR A 237 -9.07 10.91 10.05
CA TYR A 237 -8.28 10.36 11.16
C TYR A 237 -7.80 11.46 12.10
N MET A 238 -7.95 11.22 13.40
CA MET A 238 -7.29 11.98 14.45
C MET A 238 -5.98 11.24 14.82
N ARG A 239 -4.85 11.84 14.47
CA ARG A 239 -3.51 11.27 14.63
C ARG A 239 -2.96 11.55 16.02
N ALA A 240 -3.32 10.69 16.99
CA ALA A 240 -2.83 10.75 18.37
C ALA A 240 -1.80 9.63 18.66
N ASP A 241 -1.33 8.97 17.64
CA ASP A 241 -0.28 7.95 17.65
C ASP A 241 1.13 8.53 17.60
N ASN A 242 1.30 9.72 17.06
CA ASN A 242 2.53 10.51 16.96
C ASN A 242 3.71 9.86 16.20
N VAL A 243 3.47 8.74 15.52
CA VAL A 243 4.55 7.94 14.89
C VAL A 243 5.06 8.55 13.60
N LEU A 244 4.23 9.36 12.93
CA LEU A 244 4.55 9.98 11.65
C LEU A 244 4.52 11.53 11.70
N ASP A 245 4.65 12.13 12.89
CA ASP A 245 4.54 13.59 13.01
C ASP A 245 5.73 14.33 12.39
N ASP A 246 6.92 13.74 12.45
CA ASP A 246 8.12 14.26 11.79
C ASP A 246 8.05 14.09 10.26
N ASP A 247 7.40 13.03 9.78
CA ASP A 247 7.25 12.72 8.36
C ASP A 247 6.08 13.47 7.69
N MET A 248 5.03 13.79 8.46
CA MET A 248 3.80 14.40 7.96
C MET A 248 3.22 15.37 8.99
N PRO A 249 3.22 16.67 8.73
CA PRO A 249 2.67 17.66 9.64
C PRO A 249 1.22 17.37 10.03
N LEU A 250 0.87 17.60 11.31
CA LEU A 250 -0.51 17.39 11.81
C LEU A 250 -1.56 18.28 11.13
N SER A 251 -1.13 19.39 10.52
CA SER A 251 -2.00 20.30 9.75
C SER A 251 -2.43 19.72 8.39
N VAL A 252 -1.77 18.66 7.91
CA VAL A 252 -2.16 18.00 6.67
C VAL A 252 -3.35 17.08 6.96
N PRO A 253 -4.51 17.29 6.30
CA PRO A 253 -5.67 16.45 6.51
C PRO A 253 -5.44 15.06 5.88
N ILE A 254 -5.48 14.02 6.71
CA ILE A 254 -5.43 12.64 6.26
C ILE A 254 -6.84 12.11 6.14
N ILE A 255 -7.23 11.79 4.92
CA ILE A 255 -8.54 11.27 4.56
C ILE A 255 -8.41 9.98 3.76
N PRO A 256 -9.34 9.05 3.87
CA PRO A 256 -9.34 7.83 3.05
C PRO A 256 -9.66 8.16 1.59
N ASN A 257 -9.34 7.22 0.71
CA ASN A 257 -9.73 7.32 -0.70
C ASN A 257 -11.25 7.28 -0.84
N TYR A 258 -11.80 8.32 -1.47
CA TYR A 258 -13.24 8.47 -1.61
C TYR A 258 -13.89 7.32 -2.38
N THR A 259 -13.27 6.88 -3.48
CA THR A 259 -13.82 5.81 -4.33
C THR A 259 -13.82 4.45 -3.61
N LEU A 260 -12.75 4.12 -2.87
CA LEU A 260 -12.72 2.93 -2.02
C LEU A 260 -13.83 2.95 -0.97
N ASN A 261 -14.05 4.10 -0.34
CA ASN A 261 -15.12 4.24 0.65
C ASN A 261 -16.50 4.06 0.03
N ILE A 262 -16.72 4.50 -1.22
CA ILE A 262 -17.98 4.23 -1.93
C ILE A 262 -18.19 2.73 -2.10
N PHE A 263 -17.18 1.98 -2.53
CA PHE A 263 -17.31 0.53 -2.71
C PHE A 263 -17.56 -0.20 -1.39
N LEU A 264 -16.81 0.14 -0.34
CA LEU A 264 -17.04 -0.41 1.00
C LEU A 264 -18.48 -0.12 1.50
N LYS A 265 -18.94 1.12 1.32
CA LYS A 265 -20.31 1.52 1.68
C LYS A 265 -21.35 0.71 0.89
N GLN A 266 -21.19 0.55 -0.42
CA GLN A 266 -22.11 -0.23 -1.26
C GLN A 266 -22.22 -1.69 -0.80
N ILE A 267 -21.10 -2.30 -0.43
CA ILE A 267 -21.09 -3.67 0.08
C ILE A 267 -21.76 -3.78 1.45
N LEU A 268 -21.48 -2.84 2.36
CA LEU A 268 -22.16 -2.80 3.66
C LEU A 268 -23.68 -2.67 3.51
N GLU A 269 -24.15 -1.82 2.59
CA GLU A 269 -25.58 -1.63 2.30
C GLU A 269 -26.20 -2.87 1.63
N LYS A 270 -25.49 -3.50 0.68
CA LYS A 270 -25.92 -4.73 0.02
C LYS A 270 -26.19 -5.87 1.02
N HIS A 271 -25.37 -5.95 2.06
CA HIS A 271 -25.49 -6.97 3.10
C HIS A 271 -26.27 -6.49 4.34
N GLU A 272 -26.94 -5.34 4.24
CA GLU A 272 -27.77 -4.76 5.31
C GLU A 272 -27.04 -4.62 6.66
N MET A 273 -25.71 -4.33 6.57
CA MET A 273 -24.88 -4.19 7.77
C MET A 273 -25.12 -2.84 8.45
N ASN A 274 -25.18 -2.84 9.78
CA ASN A 274 -25.18 -1.61 10.55
C ASN A 274 -23.80 -0.95 10.49
N TYR A 275 -23.70 0.27 10.02
CA TYR A 275 -22.45 1.00 9.96
C TYR A 275 -22.59 2.48 10.27
N ARG A 276 -21.46 3.11 10.61
CA ARG A 276 -21.32 4.56 10.80
C ARG A 276 -20.13 5.05 10.01
N ILE A 277 -20.24 6.27 9.51
CA ILE A 277 -19.13 6.96 8.83
C ILE A 277 -18.67 8.09 9.73
N GLY A 278 -17.37 8.18 10.00
CA GLY A 278 -16.84 9.25 10.85
C GLY A 278 -15.34 9.14 11.10
N THR A 279 -14.85 10.06 11.93
CA THR A 279 -13.43 10.14 12.28
C THR A 279 -13.04 9.00 13.22
N VAL A 280 -11.90 8.40 12.93
CA VAL A 280 -11.23 7.41 13.80
C VAL A 280 -10.11 8.11 14.57
N TYR A 281 -10.09 7.93 15.88
CA TYR A 281 -9.03 8.38 16.78
C TYR A 281 -8.01 7.26 16.93
N THR A 282 -6.79 7.45 16.42
CA THR A 282 -5.72 6.46 16.52
C THR A 282 -4.71 6.87 17.57
N THR A 283 -4.41 5.99 18.52
CA THR A 283 -3.50 6.26 19.64
C THR A 283 -2.45 5.17 19.81
N ALA A 284 -1.23 5.54 20.22
CA ALA A 284 -0.20 4.60 20.63
C ALA A 284 -0.40 4.08 22.08
N ASN A 285 -1.27 4.73 22.85
CA ASN A 285 -1.50 4.37 24.25
C ASN A 285 -2.62 3.31 24.37
N ARG A 286 -2.24 2.04 24.51
CA ARG A 286 -3.20 0.95 24.70
C ARG A 286 -4.08 1.09 25.96
N ASN A 287 -3.56 1.75 26.99
CA ASN A 287 -4.25 1.99 28.26
C ASN A 287 -4.75 3.45 28.38
N TRP A 288 -5.21 4.03 27.27
CA TRP A 288 -5.64 5.42 27.19
C TRP A 288 -6.74 5.78 28.21
N GLU A 289 -7.55 4.79 28.61
CA GLU A 289 -8.59 4.97 29.62
C GLU A 289 -8.02 5.37 30.98
N PHE A 290 -6.77 5.04 31.29
CA PHE A 290 -6.11 5.44 32.52
C PHE A 290 -5.69 6.91 32.51
N SER A 291 -5.59 7.51 31.32
CA SER A 291 -5.34 8.94 31.11
C SER A 291 -6.58 9.68 30.56
N LYS A 292 -7.74 9.31 31.02
CA LYS A 292 -9.05 9.62 30.46
C LYS A 292 -9.30 11.10 30.18
N LYS A 293 -8.83 12.01 31.07
CA LYS A 293 -9.14 13.46 30.96
C LYS A 293 -8.67 14.07 29.63
N ARG A 294 -7.43 13.78 29.23
CA ARG A 294 -6.87 14.31 27.97
C ARG A 294 -7.53 13.66 26.75
N SER A 295 -7.56 12.34 26.71
CA SER A 295 -8.09 11.60 25.57
C SER A 295 -9.57 11.90 25.32
N VAL A 296 -10.38 12.00 26.36
CA VAL A 296 -11.82 12.34 26.22
C VAL A 296 -12.04 13.73 25.65
N ASN A 297 -11.22 14.72 26.03
CA ASN A 297 -11.30 16.06 25.44
C ASN A 297 -10.94 16.04 23.95
N GLU A 298 -9.87 15.38 23.58
CA GLU A 298 -9.45 15.23 22.19
C GLU A 298 -10.50 14.49 21.34
N ILE A 299 -11.07 13.41 21.85
CA ILE A 299 -12.18 12.65 21.24
C ILE A 299 -13.43 13.55 21.06
N HIS A 300 -13.72 14.38 22.05
CA HIS A 300 -14.86 15.29 21.99
C HIS A 300 -14.66 16.35 20.90
N VAL A 301 -13.51 17.02 20.89
CA VAL A 301 -13.20 18.09 19.93
C VAL A 301 -13.08 17.55 18.51
N SER A 302 -12.43 16.38 18.31
CA SER A 302 -12.27 15.74 16.99
C SER A 302 -13.55 15.11 16.44
N ARG A 303 -14.61 15.00 17.27
CA ARG A 303 -15.85 14.28 16.91
C ARG A 303 -15.65 12.82 16.55
N SER A 304 -14.54 12.21 16.98
CA SER A 304 -14.23 10.81 16.68
C SER A 304 -15.31 9.86 17.18
N ILE A 305 -15.62 8.86 16.36
CA ILE A 305 -16.65 7.86 16.65
C ILE A 305 -16.08 6.49 16.99
N ALA A 306 -14.81 6.28 16.73
CA ALA A 306 -14.07 5.04 17.01
C ALA A 306 -12.67 5.37 17.51
N ILE A 307 -12.08 4.45 18.28
CA ILE A 307 -10.69 4.49 18.71
C ILE A 307 -10.00 3.17 18.37
N ASP A 308 -8.81 3.29 17.78
CA ASP A 308 -7.94 2.17 17.42
C ASP A 308 -6.46 2.52 17.65
N MET A 309 -5.54 1.70 17.12
CA MET A 309 -4.11 1.92 17.29
C MET A 309 -3.30 1.94 15.96
N GLU A 310 -3.91 1.74 14.80
CA GLU A 310 -3.18 1.56 13.54
C GLU A 310 -3.70 2.39 12.36
N SER A 311 -4.99 2.70 12.32
CA SER A 311 -5.65 3.23 11.13
C SER A 311 -5.06 4.54 10.62
N ALA A 312 -4.77 5.49 11.51
CA ALA A 312 -4.19 6.77 11.09
C ALA A 312 -2.77 6.59 10.52
N THR A 313 -1.97 5.68 11.09
CA THR A 313 -0.63 5.37 10.58
C THR A 313 -0.70 4.77 9.17
N VAL A 314 -1.55 3.76 8.96
CA VAL A 314 -1.77 3.15 7.64
C VAL A 314 -2.23 4.19 6.63
N ALA A 315 -3.20 5.02 7.00
CA ALA A 315 -3.75 6.05 6.13
C ALA A 315 -2.71 7.15 5.81
N THR A 316 -1.91 7.57 6.80
CA THR A 316 -0.87 8.58 6.61
C THR A 316 0.21 8.09 5.64
N ASN A 317 0.67 6.86 5.78
CA ASN A 317 1.60 6.27 4.82
C ASN A 317 0.96 6.05 3.45
N GLY A 318 -0.31 5.67 3.38
CA GLY A 318 -1.05 5.65 2.12
C GLY A 318 -1.03 7.01 1.41
N PHE A 319 -1.27 8.09 2.16
CA PHE A 319 -1.21 9.46 1.64
C PHE A 319 0.20 9.85 1.19
N ARG A 320 1.23 9.64 2.04
CA ARG A 320 2.63 9.94 1.73
C ARG A 320 3.11 9.26 0.45
N TYR A 321 2.78 7.99 0.31
CA TYR A 321 3.25 7.15 -0.79
C TYR A 321 2.27 7.07 -1.96
N ARG A 322 1.21 7.88 -1.95
CA ARG A 322 0.23 7.97 -3.03
C ARG A 322 -0.47 6.65 -3.33
N ILE A 323 -0.76 5.90 -2.28
CA ILE A 323 -1.48 4.64 -2.36
C ILE A 323 -2.91 4.86 -1.88
N PRO A 324 -3.93 4.55 -2.68
CA PRO A 324 -5.32 4.58 -2.23
C PRO A 324 -5.50 3.78 -0.95
N ASN A 325 -6.10 4.39 0.06
CA ASN A 325 -6.27 3.76 1.36
C ASN A 325 -7.70 3.89 1.88
N ALA A 326 -8.11 2.93 2.71
CA ALA A 326 -9.36 2.93 3.43
C ALA A 326 -9.23 2.21 4.76
N THR A 327 -10.21 2.39 5.63
CA THR A 327 -10.29 1.68 6.91
C THR A 327 -11.73 1.26 7.18
N LEU A 328 -11.93 -0.03 7.40
CA LEU A 328 -13.17 -0.60 7.89
C LEU A 328 -12.92 -1.29 9.23
N LEU A 329 -13.51 -0.77 10.28
CA LEU A 329 -13.40 -1.32 11.63
C LEU A 329 -14.74 -1.91 12.08
N CYS A 330 -14.69 -2.83 13.03
CA CYS A 330 -15.86 -3.35 13.70
C CYS A 330 -15.78 -3.03 15.19
N VAL A 331 -16.88 -2.53 15.78
CA VAL A 331 -16.94 -2.16 17.19
C VAL A 331 -16.88 -3.41 18.06
N SER A 332 -15.80 -3.59 18.82
CA SER A 332 -15.60 -4.73 19.71
C SER A 332 -15.98 -4.47 21.16
N ASP A 333 -15.97 -3.20 21.54
CA ASP A 333 -16.21 -2.73 22.92
C ASP A 333 -16.66 -1.26 22.92
N LYS A 334 -17.20 -0.81 24.04
CA LYS A 334 -17.66 0.59 24.22
C LYS A 334 -17.12 1.15 25.52
N PRO A 335 -15.84 1.53 25.58
CA PRO A 335 -15.16 1.85 26.84
C PRO A 335 -15.73 3.06 27.58
N LEU A 336 -16.30 4.04 26.87
CA LEU A 336 -16.95 5.22 27.47
C LEU A 336 -18.39 4.96 27.91
N HIS A 337 -18.97 3.81 27.57
CA HIS A 337 -20.39 3.50 27.78
C HIS A 337 -20.62 2.20 28.58
N GLY A 338 -19.70 1.89 29.51
CA GLY A 338 -19.87 0.80 30.46
C GLY A 338 -19.66 -0.60 29.90
N LYS A 339 -19.17 -0.73 28.66
CA LYS A 339 -18.82 -2.01 28.01
C LYS A 339 -17.34 -2.02 27.62
N PRO A 340 -16.39 -2.03 28.60
CA PRO A 340 -14.97 -2.07 28.32
C PRO A 340 -14.58 -3.43 27.72
N LYS A 341 -13.41 -3.49 27.07
CA LYS A 341 -12.87 -4.71 26.47
C LYS A 341 -12.46 -5.71 27.56
N LEU A 342 -13.30 -6.68 27.86
CA LEU A 342 -13.04 -7.76 28.81
C LEU A 342 -12.93 -9.08 28.03
N SER A 343 -12.05 -9.99 28.50
CA SER A 343 -11.68 -11.22 27.79
C SER A 343 -12.88 -12.10 27.36
N GLY A 344 -13.86 -12.30 28.23
CA GLY A 344 -15.02 -13.16 27.93
C GLY A 344 -16.00 -12.57 26.89
N ALA A 345 -16.29 -11.27 26.98
CA ALA A 345 -17.20 -10.59 26.04
C ALA A 345 -16.58 -10.44 24.65
N ALA A 346 -15.27 -10.19 24.59
CA ALA A 346 -14.54 -10.06 23.36
C ALA A 346 -14.54 -11.38 22.55
N GLN A 347 -14.35 -12.50 23.22
CA GLN A 347 -14.22 -13.81 22.57
C GLN A 347 -15.52 -14.26 21.88
N THR A 348 -16.68 -14.06 22.50
CA THR A 348 -17.98 -14.38 21.89
C THR A 348 -18.28 -13.48 20.69
N PHE A 349 -17.93 -12.22 20.79
CA PHE A 349 -18.09 -11.26 19.69
C PHE A 349 -17.23 -11.64 18.48
N TYR A 350 -15.95 -11.94 18.68
CA TYR A 350 -15.03 -12.30 17.62
C TYR A 350 -15.46 -13.55 16.84
N GLN A 351 -16.06 -14.53 17.51
CA GLN A 351 -16.57 -15.73 16.85
C GLN A 351 -17.72 -15.45 15.87
N ASN A 352 -18.54 -14.44 16.13
CA ASN A 352 -19.74 -14.15 15.37
C ASN A 352 -19.54 -13.13 14.23
N SER A 353 -18.49 -12.29 14.31
CA SER A 353 -18.30 -11.17 13.37
C SER A 353 -17.14 -11.35 12.40
N LYS A 354 -16.21 -12.26 12.68
CA LYS A 354 -14.91 -12.38 11.99
C LYS A 354 -15.03 -12.63 10.47
N GLU A 355 -15.93 -13.52 10.07
CA GLU A 355 -16.08 -13.91 8.66
C GLU A 355 -16.62 -12.75 7.83
N LYS A 356 -17.72 -12.17 8.25
CA LYS A 356 -18.37 -11.08 7.54
C LYS A 356 -17.47 -9.87 7.34
N HIS A 357 -16.67 -9.51 8.33
CA HIS A 357 -15.81 -8.33 8.28
C HIS A 357 -14.80 -8.40 7.11
N LEU A 358 -14.04 -9.48 7.04
CA LEU A 358 -13.05 -9.69 5.97
C LEU A 358 -13.72 -9.88 4.61
N GLU A 359 -14.84 -10.61 4.56
CA GLU A 359 -15.60 -10.85 3.33
C GLU A 359 -16.11 -9.55 2.70
N MET A 360 -16.63 -8.61 3.50
CA MET A 360 -17.08 -7.31 3.02
C MET A 360 -15.96 -6.56 2.29
N VAL A 361 -14.77 -6.57 2.86
CA VAL A 361 -13.61 -5.87 2.27
C VAL A 361 -13.15 -6.57 1.00
N ILE A 362 -13.09 -7.88 0.98
CA ILE A 362 -12.73 -8.66 -0.22
C ILE A 362 -13.73 -8.38 -1.35
N GLU A 363 -15.02 -8.41 -1.06
CA GLU A 363 -16.07 -8.13 -2.04
C GLU A 363 -15.98 -6.69 -2.58
N ALA A 364 -15.67 -5.72 -1.73
CA ALA A 364 -15.46 -4.34 -2.15
C ALA A 364 -14.25 -4.19 -3.08
N ILE A 365 -13.17 -4.95 -2.84
CA ILE A 365 -12.02 -5.01 -3.75
C ILE A 365 -12.43 -5.59 -5.11
N GLU A 366 -13.16 -6.69 -5.14
CA GLU A 366 -13.60 -7.29 -6.40
C GLU A 366 -14.54 -6.36 -7.19
N LEU A 367 -15.43 -5.67 -6.50
CA LEU A 367 -16.27 -4.63 -7.11
C LEU A 367 -15.41 -3.48 -7.67
N SER A 368 -14.42 -3.03 -6.90
CA SER A 368 -13.47 -1.99 -7.34
C SER A 368 -12.71 -2.40 -8.61
N LYS A 369 -12.20 -3.62 -8.67
CA LYS A 369 -11.51 -4.16 -9.86
C LYS A 369 -12.41 -4.16 -11.08
N SER A 370 -13.65 -4.60 -10.91
CA SER A 370 -14.61 -4.69 -12.03
C SER A 370 -14.98 -3.32 -12.60
N GLN A 371 -15.09 -2.30 -11.75
CA GLN A 371 -15.49 -0.96 -12.16
C GLN A 371 -14.30 -0.07 -12.53
N ASN A 372 -13.11 -0.38 -12.04
CA ASN A 372 -11.88 0.39 -12.29
C ASN A 372 -10.73 -0.54 -12.73
N PRO A 373 -10.82 -1.18 -13.90
CA PRO A 373 -9.80 -2.15 -14.35
C PRO A 373 -8.41 -1.52 -14.57
N GLN A 374 -8.33 -0.21 -14.70
CA GLN A 374 -7.07 0.53 -14.85
C GLN A 374 -6.54 1.10 -13.53
N GLY A 375 -7.15 0.76 -12.41
CA GLY A 375 -6.83 1.29 -11.08
C GLY A 375 -7.82 2.34 -10.62
N LEU A 376 -7.78 2.64 -9.32
CA LEU A 376 -8.72 3.57 -8.68
C LEU A 376 -8.50 5.00 -9.16
N PRO A 377 -9.56 5.71 -9.58
CA PRO A 377 -9.49 7.14 -9.81
C PRO A 377 -9.22 7.85 -8.47
N ASN A 378 -8.44 8.90 -8.52
CA ASN A 378 -7.96 9.53 -7.31
C ASN A 378 -7.86 11.04 -7.45
N SER A 379 -8.64 11.77 -6.67
CA SER A 379 -8.61 13.23 -6.62
C SER A 379 -7.63 13.78 -5.58
N SER A 380 -7.27 12.99 -4.59
CA SER A 380 -6.41 13.41 -3.48
C SER A 380 -4.98 12.87 -3.57
N ILE A 381 -4.78 11.80 -4.32
CA ILE A 381 -3.50 11.16 -4.52
C ILE A 381 -3.17 11.24 -6.02
N ARG A 382 -2.04 11.82 -6.34
CA ARG A 382 -1.63 12.00 -7.73
C ARG A 382 -1.42 10.66 -8.40
N ALA A 383 -1.89 10.53 -9.62
CA ALA A 383 -1.61 9.35 -10.44
C ALA A 383 -0.09 9.20 -10.64
N SER A 384 0.38 7.96 -10.75
CA SER A 384 1.81 7.66 -10.93
C SER A 384 2.44 8.30 -12.16
N ASN A 385 1.62 8.70 -13.12
CA ASN A 385 2.03 9.37 -14.35
C ASN A 385 1.92 10.90 -14.29
N GLU A 386 1.46 11.48 -13.19
CA GLU A 386 1.45 12.92 -13.00
C GLU A 386 2.77 13.41 -12.39
N PRO A 387 3.26 14.59 -12.80
CA PRO A 387 4.39 15.23 -12.15
C PRO A 387 4.10 15.53 -10.68
N LEU A 388 5.12 15.44 -9.82
CA LEU A 388 4.99 15.72 -8.38
C LEU A 388 4.59 17.16 -8.09
N MET A 389 5.08 18.09 -8.88
CA MET A 389 4.94 19.53 -8.68
C MET A 389 3.84 20.14 -9.57
N GLY A 390 2.71 19.48 -9.69
CA GLY A 390 1.56 20.09 -10.38
C GLY A 390 1.55 19.95 -11.88
N GLY A 391 2.40 19.10 -12.42
CA GLY A 391 2.42 18.80 -13.85
C GLY A 391 3.51 19.55 -14.60
N SER A 392 3.58 19.30 -15.88
CA SER A 392 4.47 19.96 -16.81
C SER A 392 4.18 21.48 -16.94
N HIS A 393 3.34 22.02 -16.08
CA HIS A 393 2.88 23.41 -16.11
C HIS A 393 3.62 24.31 -15.09
N LEU A 394 4.59 23.74 -14.37
CA LEU A 394 5.47 24.52 -13.49
C LEU A 394 6.75 24.84 -14.21
#